data_3200d7a25ccebdfa5f47692d0d3c0369
#
_entry.id   3200d7a25ccebdfa5f47692d0d3c0369
#
_cell.length_a   1.000
_cell.length_b   1.000
_cell.length_c   1.000
_cell.angle_alpha   90.00
_cell.angle_beta   90.00
_cell.angle_gamma   90.00
#
_symmetry.space_group_name_H-M   'P 1'
#
loop_
_entity.id
_entity.type
_entity.pdbx_description
1 polymer ?
#
loop_
_entity_poly.entity_id
_entity_poly.type
_entity_poly.pdbx_seq_one_letter_code
_entity_poly.pdbx_strand_id
1 'polypeptide(L)'
;MRNINTDLIDAMKIYLPKGNNLANALMDILYLGKEATYRRLRGEVPFTFAEVATISQHMGISLDKIVGADLNDNAIVNLNMLQCQRPTETYYSIIDSYIKLFGQLIERESSETSSNTVPQTLYLKYEALSKFQLFKWIYQHESTYAGRHYEDLEIPEKLIDKQKEFVNLSQLFQSTNYIWDKEIFIRLVNEVKFFLNINLISEDSVKRIKKELLILLNELEKISAQGKYSSGKDVKIYISDINFESTYSYVETDIYHQCLIGVFSINSITSKDDFLFQHLKLWIQSLKKYSTLISQSGEVQRIHFFNRQQELVKSL
;
A
#
# COMPACT_ATOMS: atom_id res chain seq x y z
N MET A 1 29.01 -1.73 -27.63
CA MET A 1 27.80 -0.88 -27.70
C MET A 1 26.61 -1.78 -27.35
N ARG A 2 25.86 -1.44 -26.36
CA ARG A 2 24.66 -2.22 -25.93
C ARG A 2 23.63 -2.15 -27.06
N ASN A 3 23.04 -3.28 -27.46
CA ASN A 3 22.09 -3.30 -28.57
C ASN A 3 20.68 -3.26 -27.95
N ILE A 4 20.08 -2.07 -27.89
CA ILE A 4 18.75 -1.80 -27.32
C ILE A 4 17.68 -2.74 -27.90
N ASN A 5 17.79 -3.12 -29.18
CA ASN A 5 16.83 -4.04 -29.77
C ASN A 5 16.93 -5.46 -29.19
N THR A 6 18.14 -5.92 -28.88
CA THR A 6 18.34 -7.20 -28.18
C THR A 6 17.83 -7.14 -26.75
N ASP A 7 18.11 -6.05 -26.02
CA ASP A 7 17.65 -5.85 -24.65
C ASP A 7 16.12 -5.82 -24.58
N LEU A 8 15.45 -5.21 -25.56
CA LEU A 8 13.99 -5.23 -25.69
C LEU A 8 13.47 -6.64 -25.91
N ILE A 9 14.11 -7.43 -26.81
CA ILE A 9 13.69 -8.80 -27.08
C ILE A 9 13.83 -9.68 -25.82
N ASP A 10 14.89 -9.51 -25.06
CA ASP A 10 15.11 -10.27 -23.85
C ASP A 10 14.13 -9.88 -22.74
N ALA A 11 13.83 -8.58 -22.61
CA ALA A 11 12.77 -8.11 -21.72
C ALA A 11 11.41 -8.73 -22.10
N MET A 12 11.04 -8.72 -23.38
CA MET A 12 9.77 -9.34 -23.82
C MET A 12 9.69 -10.82 -23.47
N LYS A 13 10.78 -11.59 -23.55
CA LYS A 13 10.81 -13.01 -23.16
C LYS A 13 10.52 -13.20 -21.67
N ILE A 14 11.02 -12.31 -20.82
CA ILE A 14 10.84 -12.35 -19.37
C ILE A 14 9.36 -12.04 -18.99
N TYR A 15 8.77 -11.04 -19.65
CA TYR A 15 7.41 -10.60 -19.34
C TYR A 15 6.31 -11.43 -20.03
N LEU A 16 6.69 -12.34 -20.95
CA LEU A 16 5.74 -13.21 -21.61
C LEU A 16 5.28 -14.35 -20.68
N PRO A 17 3.96 -14.60 -20.51
CA PRO A 17 3.48 -15.71 -19.73
C PRO A 17 4.03 -17.06 -20.22
N LYS A 18 4.37 -17.97 -19.28
CA LYS A 18 4.90 -19.30 -19.61
C LYS A 18 3.92 -20.05 -20.54
N GLY A 19 4.45 -20.57 -21.62
CA GLY A 19 3.69 -21.32 -22.63
C GLY A 19 3.22 -20.50 -23.84
N ASN A 20 3.38 -19.18 -23.82
CA ASN A 20 3.04 -18.34 -24.97
C ASN A 20 4.24 -18.18 -25.93
N ASN A 21 3.92 -18.05 -27.22
CA ASN A 21 4.92 -17.82 -28.27
C ASN A 21 5.09 -16.32 -28.49
N LEU A 22 6.31 -15.81 -28.33
CA LEU A 22 6.62 -14.38 -28.46
C LEU A 22 6.29 -13.84 -29.86
N ALA A 23 6.53 -14.62 -30.92
CA ALA A 23 6.20 -14.17 -32.28
C ALA A 23 4.68 -13.99 -32.47
N ASN A 24 3.86 -14.89 -31.93
CA ASN A 24 2.41 -14.77 -32.00
C ASN A 24 1.93 -13.55 -31.21
N ALA A 25 2.41 -13.37 -29.99
CA ALA A 25 2.09 -12.19 -29.18
C ALA A 25 2.41 -10.88 -29.90
N LEU A 26 3.58 -10.80 -30.56
CA LEU A 26 3.99 -9.61 -31.30
C LEU A 26 3.16 -9.39 -32.58
N MET A 27 2.77 -10.46 -33.27
CA MET A 27 1.85 -10.34 -34.42
C MET A 27 0.52 -9.71 -33.99
N ASP A 28 -0.01 -10.12 -32.84
CA ASP A 28 -1.29 -9.62 -32.30
C ASP A 28 -1.16 -8.17 -31.80
N ILE A 29 -0.05 -7.83 -31.11
CA ILE A 29 0.17 -6.50 -30.53
C ILE A 29 0.46 -5.44 -31.61
N LEU A 30 1.27 -5.81 -32.61
CA LEU A 30 1.77 -4.87 -33.63
C LEU A 30 1.03 -4.97 -34.96
N TYR A 31 0.10 -5.91 -35.09
CA TYR A 31 -0.59 -6.20 -36.35
C TYR A 31 0.36 -6.46 -37.52
N LEU A 32 1.47 -7.16 -37.26
CA LEU A 32 2.49 -7.49 -38.25
C LEU A 32 2.32 -8.90 -38.81
N GLY A 33 2.66 -9.08 -40.06
CA GLY A 33 2.75 -10.42 -40.66
C GLY A 33 3.94 -11.21 -40.11
N LYS A 34 3.83 -12.56 -40.20
CA LYS A 34 4.80 -13.52 -39.65
C LYS A 34 6.26 -13.20 -40.02
N GLU A 35 6.54 -12.99 -41.29
CA GLU A 35 7.91 -12.71 -41.77
C GLU A 35 8.46 -11.40 -41.21
N ALA A 36 7.65 -10.34 -41.17
CA ALA A 36 8.05 -9.05 -40.61
C ALA A 36 8.39 -9.15 -39.10
N THR A 37 7.62 -9.95 -38.38
CA THR A 37 7.84 -10.21 -36.94
C THR A 37 9.14 -11.00 -36.72
N TYR A 38 9.38 -12.07 -37.48
CA TYR A 38 10.60 -12.86 -37.35
C TYR A 38 11.86 -12.08 -37.72
N ARG A 39 11.81 -11.20 -38.71
CA ARG A 39 12.96 -10.32 -39.05
C ARG A 39 13.32 -9.38 -37.91
N ARG A 40 12.32 -8.86 -37.16
CA ARG A 40 12.57 -8.04 -35.95
C ARG A 40 13.16 -8.88 -34.84
N LEU A 41 12.62 -10.07 -34.59
CA LEU A 41 13.12 -10.97 -33.55
C LEU A 41 14.55 -11.47 -33.84
N ARG A 42 14.96 -11.59 -35.10
CA ARG A 42 16.33 -11.90 -35.51
C ARG A 42 17.24 -10.69 -35.47
N GLY A 43 16.72 -9.49 -35.23
CA GLY A 43 17.49 -8.25 -35.24
C GLY A 43 17.86 -7.73 -36.64
N GLU A 44 17.29 -8.32 -37.72
CA GLU A 44 17.52 -7.88 -39.11
C GLU A 44 16.87 -6.51 -39.41
N VAL A 45 15.76 -6.23 -38.71
CA VAL A 45 15.05 -4.96 -38.79
C VAL A 45 14.79 -4.51 -37.34
N PRO A 46 15.27 -3.32 -36.94
CA PRO A 46 15.01 -2.81 -35.61
C PRO A 46 13.52 -2.47 -35.42
N PHE A 47 13.02 -2.58 -34.20
CA PHE A 47 11.71 -2.03 -33.86
C PHE A 47 11.72 -0.52 -33.98
N THR A 48 10.66 0.04 -34.58
CA THR A 48 10.45 1.49 -34.61
C THR A 48 10.05 1.98 -33.20
N PHE A 49 10.25 3.27 -32.94
CA PHE A 49 9.85 3.84 -31.65
C PHE A 49 8.35 3.65 -31.33
N ALA A 50 7.49 3.75 -32.35
CA ALA A 50 6.06 3.50 -32.19
C ALA A 50 5.76 2.04 -31.80
N GLU A 51 6.44 1.07 -32.43
CA GLU A 51 6.31 -0.35 -32.09
C GLU A 51 6.82 -0.62 -30.65
N VAL A 52 7.96 -0.05 -30.29
CA VAL A 52 8.53 -0.15 -28.94
C VAL A 52 7.55 0.41 -27.89
N ALA A 53 6.95 1.58 -28.15
CA ALA A 53 5.95 2.17 -27.25
C ALA A 53 4.70 1.28 -27.11
N THR A 54 4.20 0.71 -28.22
CA THR A 54 3.06 -0.20 -28.23
C THR A 54 3.38 -1.48 -27.44
N ILE A 55 4.54 -2.10 -27.66
CA ILE A 55 5.01 -3.27 -26.90
C ILE A 55 5.09 -2.94 -25.41
N SER A 56 5.73 -1.82 -25.06
CA SER A 56 5.87 -1.37 -23.68
C SER A 56 4.51 -1.27 -22.97
N GLN A 57 3.52 -0.63 -23.60
CA GLN A 57 2.19 -0.46 -23.04
C GLN A 57 1.45 -1.80 -22.85
N HIS A 58 1.53 -2.71 -23.83
CA HIS A 58 0.80 -3.99 -23.76
C HIS A 58 1.46 -5.00 -22.82
N MET A 59 2.77 -5.04 -22.76
CA MET A 59 3.53 -6.01 -21.97
C MET A 59 3.97 -5.47 -20.60
N GLY A 60 3.75 -4.18 -20.30
CA GLY A 60 4.17 -3.56 -19.04
C GLY A 60 5.69 -3.41 -18.90
N ILE A 61 6.42 -3.32 -20.03
CA ILE A 61 7.87 -3.22 -20.04
C ILE A 61 8.30 -1.75 -19.92
N SER A 62 9.18 -1.43 -18.97
CA SER A 62 9.75 -0.09 -18.84
C SER A 62 10.82 0.16 -19.92
N LEU A 63 10.64 1.23 -20.71
CA LEU A 63 11.62 1.65 -21.71
C LEU A 63 12.90 2.19 -21.06
N ASP A 64 12.82 2.85 -19.92
CA ASP A 64 13.97 3.38 -19.20
C ASP A 64 14.91 2.24 -18.77
N LYS A 65 14.36 1.10 -18.33
CA LYS A 65 15.14 -0.13 -18.05
C LYS A 65 15.87 -0.64 -19.31
N ILE A 66 15.22 -0.61 -20.47
CA ILE A 66 15.80 -1.10 -21.72
C ILE A 66 16.94 -0.19 -22.20
N VAL A 67 16.74 1.13 -22.17
CA VAL A 67 17.77 2.08 -22.65
C VAL A 67 18.94 2.22 -21.66
N GLY A 68 18.85 1.58 -20.48
CA GLY A 68 19.92 1.66 -19.48
C GLY A 68 19.97 3.03 -18.79
N ALA A 69 18.89 3.77 -18.79
CA ALA A 69 18.70 4.92 -17.91
C ALA A 69 18.64 4.47 -16.43
N ASP A 70 18.51 3.18 -16.20
CA ASP A 70 18.75 2.48 -14.93
C ASP A 70 20.26 2.41 -14.64
N LEU A 71 20.86 3.53 -14.37
CA LEU A 71 22.05 3.55 -13.53
C LEU A 71 21.58 2.99 -12.18
N ASN A 72 22.34 2.15 -11.53
CA ASN A 72 22.05 1.31 -10.36
C ASN A 72 21.34 2.01 -9.17
N ASP A 73 21.02 3.30 -9.26
CA ASP A 73 20.50 4.14 -8.20
C ASP A 73 19.10 4.71 -8.50
N ASN A 74 18.43 4.32 -9.60
CA ASN A 74 17.11 4.82 -9.98
C ASN A 74 16.06 3.71 -9.92
N ALA A 75 14.90 4.02 -9.35
CA ALA A 75 13.74 3.13 -9.33
C ALA A 75 12.52 3.80 -9.98
N ILE A 76 11.73 3.04 -10.75
CA ILE A 76 10.44 3.51 -11.26
C ILE A 76 9.40 3.36 -10.17
N VAL A 77 8.69 4.44 -9.89
CA VAL A 77 7.67 4.50 -8.85
C VAL A 77 6.32 4.98 -9.41
N ASN A 78 5.23 4.48 -8.83
CA ASN A 78 3.90 4.99 -9.04
C ASN A 78 3.52 5.90 -7.87
N LEU A 79 2.99 7.07 -8.17
CA LEU A 79 2.55 8.04 -7.18
C LEU A 79 1.04 7.89 -6.95
N ASN A 80 0.66 7.41 -5.77
CA ASN A 80 -0.75 7.30 -5.35
C ASN A 80 -1.08 8.54 -4.51
N MET A 81 -1.35 9.65 -5.21
CA MET A 81 -1.56 10.97 -4.59
C MET A 81 -2.99 11.44 -4.75
N LEU A 82 -3.61 11.89 -3.65
CA LEU A 82 -4.91 12.52 -3.70
C LEU A 82 -4.81 13.89 -4.40
N GLN A 83 -5.85 14.24 -5.14
CA GLN A 83 -5.99 15.55 -5.78
C GLN A 83 -6.90 16.44 -4.93
N CYS A 84 -6.43 17.65 -4.61
CA CYS A 84 -7.17 18.58 -3.74
C CYS A 84 -8.55 18.95 -4.30
N GLN A 85 -8.69 19.08 -5.62
CA GLN A 85 -9.95 19.44 -6.26
C GLN A 85 -11.03 18.34 -6.17
N ARG A 86 -10.62 17.08 -6.06
CA ARG A 86 -11.50 15.90 -6.03
C ARG A 86 -10.98 14.82 -5.08
N PRO A 87 -10.83 15.12 -3.77
CA PRO A 87 -10.16 14.23 -2.84
C PRO A 87 -10.89 12.89 -2.67
N THR A 88 -12.22 12.89 -2.54
CA THR A 88 -13.02 11.67 -2.36
C THR A 88 -13.01 10.78 -3.59
N GLU A 89 -13.09 11.35 -4.80
CA GLU A 89 -13.05 10.59 -6.06
C GLU A 89 -11.67 9.98 -6.29
N THR A 90 -10.62 10.75 -6.06
CA THR A 90 -9.24 10.28 -6.22
C THR A 90 -8.94 9.18 -5.20
N TYR A 91 -9.39 9.36 -3.96
CA TYR A 91 -9.20 8.35 -2.91
C TYR A 91 -9.95 7.04 -3.24
N TYR A 92 -11.19 7.17 -3.72
CA TYR A 92 -11.95 6.02 -4.23
C TYR A 92 -11.15 5.26 -5.30
N SER A 93 -10.60 5.97 -6.28
CA SER A 93 -9.85 5.35 -7.38
C SER A 93 -8.57 4.64 -6.91
N ILE A 94 -7.86 5.22 -5.93
CA ILE A 94 -6.68 4.61 -5.32
C ILE A 94 -7.07 3.31 -4.58
N ILE A 95 -8.11 3.36 -3.74
CA ILE A 95 -8.59 2.19 -3.00
C ILE A 95 -9.07 1.10 -3.96
N ASP A 96 -9.84 1.46 -5.00
CA ASP A 96 -10.33 0.51 -6.01
C ASP A 96 -9.17 -0.19 -6.75
N SER A 97 -8.09 0.55 -7.02
CA SER A 97 -6.86 -0.04 -7.61
C SER A 97 -6.22 -1.07 -6.69
N TYR A 98 -6.15 -0.81 -5.38
CA TYR A 98 -5.65 -1.78 -4.40
C TYR A 98 -6.57 -2.98 -4.25
N ILE A 99 -7.90 -2.78 -4.27
CA ILE A 99 -8.88 -3.87 -4.23
C ILE A 99 -8.68 -4.81 -5.43
N LYS A 100 -8.56 -4.26 -6.64
CA LYS A 100 -8.28 -5.05 -7.85
C LYS A 100 -6.97 -5.83 -7.75
N LEU A 101 -5.92 -5.19 -7.27
CA LEU A 101 -4.64 -5.83 -7.05
C LEU A 101 -4.76 -6.96 -6.02
N PHE A 102 -5.31 -6.68 -4.84
CA PHE A 102 -5.47 -7.68 -3.77
C PHE A 102 -6.34 -8.86 -4.23
N GLY A 103 -7.43 -8.62 -4.95
CA GLY A 103 -8.28 -9.67 -5.50
C GLY A 103 -7.54 -10.66 -6.42
N GLN A 104 -6.46 -10.23 -7.07
CA GLN A 104 -5.60 -11.11 -7.89
C GLN A 104 -4.57 -11.89 -7.07
N LEU A 105 -4.25 -11.41 -5.88
CA LEU A 105 -3.13 -11.89 -5.08
C LEU A 105 -3.54 -12.76 -3.88
N ILE A 106 -4.78 -12.70 -3.42
CA ILE A 106 -5.28 -13.22 -2.13
C ILE A 106 -4.96 -14.70 -1.85
N GLU A 107 -4.96 -15.57 -2.87
CA GLU A 107 -4.85 -17.01 -2.63
C GLU A 107 -3.40 -17.50 -2.39
N ARG A 108 -2.39 -16.67 -2.59
CA ARG A 108 -0.99 -17.11 -2.70
C ARG A 108 -0.01 -16.39 -1.77
N GLU A 109 -0.44 -15.48 -0.85
CA GLU A 109 0.46 -14.42 -0.44
C GLU A 109 0.69 -14.21 1.04
N SER A 110 1.91 -13.72 1.33
CA SER A 110 2.25 -13.05 2.57
C SER A 110 2.46 -11.56 2.35
N SER A 111 2.02 -10.73 3.28
CA SER A 111 2.33 -9.30 3.33
C SER A 111 3.10 -8.96 4.59
N GLU A 112 4.03 -8.04 4.49
CA GLU A 112 4.72 -7.46 5.64
C GLU A 112 4.59 -5.94 5.64
N THR A 113 4.29 -5.39 6.81
CA THR A 113 4.11 -3.95 6.99
C THR A 113 4.77 -3.50 8.27
N SER A 114 5.68 -2.53 8.19
CA SER A 114 6.13 -1.75 9.34
C SER A 114 5.42 -0.40 9.35
N SER A 115 4.91 0.04 10.49
CA SER A 115 4.11 1.26 10.55
C SER A 115 4.30 2.00 11.87
N ASN A 116 4.58 3.30 11.77
CA ASN A 116 4.61 4.23 12.88
C ASN A 116 3.27 4.95 13.10
N THR A 117 2.27 4.64 12.27
CA THR A 117 0.88 5.09 12.37
C THR A 117 -0.05 3.91 12.17
N VAL A 118 -1.30 4.01 12.61
CA VAL A 118 -2.28 2.94 12.42
C VAL A 118 -2.50 2.71 10.92
N PRO A 119 -2.24 1.50 10.39
CA PRO A 119 -2.38 1.21 8.97
C PRO A 119 -3.81 1.36 8.45
N GLN A 120 -3.95 1.84 7.22
CA GLN A 120 -5.26 1.97 6.55
C GLN A 120 -6.01 0.64 6.46
N THR A 121 -5.29 -0.46 6.28
CA THR A 121 -5.85 -1.84 6.26
C THR A 121 -6.55 -2.26 7.57
N LEU A 122 -6.37 -1.50 8.64
CA LEU A 122 -6.98 -1.78 9.94
C LEU A 122 -8.15 -0.85 10.26
N TYR A 123 -8.05 0.45 9.92
CA TYR A 123 -9.02 1.43 10.40
C TYR A 123 -10.05 1.91 9.36
N LEU A 124 -9.84 1.72 8.06
CA LEU A 124 -10.72 2.29 7.04
C LEU A 124 -12.17 1.77 7.08
N LYS A 125 -12.43 0.66 7.73
CA LYS A 125 -13.80 0.17 7.97
C LYS A 125 -14.58 0.97 9.02
N TYR A 126 -13.90 1.80 9.83
CA TYR A 126 -14.47 2.64 10.85
C TYR A 126 -14.74 4.05 10.30
N GLU A 127 -15.99 4.44 10.23
CA GLU A 127 -16.43 5.61 9.46
C GLU A 127 -15.91 6.93 10.03
N ALA A 128 -15.96 7.12 11.36
CA ALA A 128 -15.46 8.34 11.98
C ALA A 128 -13.93 8.45 11.87
N LEU A 129 -13.19 7.33 11.99
CA LEU A 129 -11.75 7.29 11.84
C LEU A 129 -11.33 7.56 10.40
N SER A 130 -11.96 6.91 9.42
CA SER A 130 -11.65 7.11 8.00
C SER A 130 -11.97 8.53 7.54
N LYS A 131 -13.11 9.08 7.97
CA LYS A 131 -13.47 10.47 7.74
C LYS A 131 -12.45 11.43 8.36
N PHE A 132 -11.99 11.18 9.59
CA PHE A 132 -11.00 12.03 10.25
C PHE A 132 -9.66 12.09 9.50
N GLN A 133 -9.18 10.97 8.99
CA GLN A 133 -7.93 10.94 8.23
C GLN A 133 -8.04 11.71 6.91
N LEU A 134 -9.17 11.60 6.21
CA LEU A 134 -9.40 12.35 4.99
C LEU A 134 -9.59 13.85 5.29
N PHE A 135 -10.34 14.20 6.34
CA PHE A 135 -10.50 15.58 6.81
C PHE A 135 -9.15 16.24 7.11
N LYS A 136 -8.30 15.57 7.88
CA LYS A 136 -6.96 16.04 8.22
C LYS A 136 -6.14 16.31 6.96
N TRP A 137 -6.17 15.39 5.98
CA TRP A 137 -5.44 15.55 4.73
C TRP A 137 -5.95 16.76 3.92
N ILE A 138 -7.28 16.92 3.77
CA ILE A 138 -7.89 18.05 3.07
C ILE A 138 -7.54 19.37 3.75
N TYR A 139 -7.63 19.42 5.08
CA TYR A 139 -7.29 20.62 5.85
C TYR A 139 -5.84 21.07 5.62
N GLN A 140 -4.91 20.15 5.48
CA GLN A 140 -3.50 20.47 5.26
C GLN A 140 -3.19 20.95 3.83
N HIS A 141 -3.96 20.52 2.84
CA HIS A 141 -3.62 20.71 1.43
C HIS A 141 -4.50 21.71 0.71
N GLU A 142 -5.63 22.11 1.26
CA GLU A 142 -6.59 22.97 0.60
C GLU A 142 -6.82 24.26 1.40
N SER A 143 -6.28 25.39 0.91
CA SER A 143 -6.43 26.70 1.57
C SER A 143 -7.91 27.17 1.67
N THR A 144 -8.78 26.71 0.77
CA THR A 144 -10.21 27.00 0.79
C THR A 144 -10.97 26.23 1.88
N TYR A 145 -10.34 25.19 2.46
CA TYR A 145 -10.87 24.40 3.56
C TYR A 145 -10.50 24.98 4.95
N ALA A 146 -9.67 26.03 4.97
CA ALA A 146 -9.34 26.70 6.22
C ALA A 146 -10.62 27.23 6.91
N GLY A 147 -10.93 26.70 8.09
CA GLY A 147 -12.11 27.06 8.88
C GLY A 147 -13.35 26.17 8.65
N ARG A 148 -13.33 25.18 7.76
CA ARG A 148 -14.40 24.18 7.69
C ARG A 148 -14.28 23.16 8.79
N HIS A 149 -15.41 22.77 9.36
CA HIS A 149 -15.47 21.77 10.42
C HIS A 149 -15.43 20.35 9.87
N TYR A 150 -14.96 19.43 10.69
CA TYR A 150 -15.01 17.99 10.41
C TYR A 150 -16.42 17.52 10.03
N GLU A 151 -17.44 18.09 10.68
CA GLU A 151 -18.86 17.78 10.47
C GLU A 151 -19.29 18.11 9.03
N ASP A 152 -18.74 19.14 8.43
CA ASP A 152 -19.11 19.62 7.08
C ASP A 152 -18.59 18.70 5.95
N LEU A 153 -17.64 17.82 6.27
CA LEU A 153 -17.12 16.87 5.28
C LEU A 153 -18.10 15.71 5.09
N GLU A 154 -18.68 15.60 3.92
CA GLU A 154 -19.48 14.45 3.52
C GLU A 154 -18.63 13.39 2.82
N ILE A 155 -18.73 12.14 3.26
CA ILE A 155 -18.07 10.99 2.63
C ILE A 155 -19.12 10.25 1.80
N PRO A 156 -18.95 10.13 0.48
CA PRO A 156 -19.88 9.35 -0.35
C PRO A 156 -19.98 7.90 0.10
N GLU A 157 -21.21 7.36 0.18
CA GLU A 157 -21.46 5.97 0.60
C GLU A 157 -20.62 4.96 -0.19
N LYS A 158 -20.51 5.17 -1.53
CA LYS A 158 -19.65 4.35 -2.39
C LYS A 158 -18.19 4.28 -1.95
N LEU A 159 -17.65 5.36 -1.33
CA LEU A 159 -16.28 5.37 -0.80
C LEU A 159 -16.22 4.57 0.51
N ILE A 160 -17.22 4.72 1.38
CA ILE A 160 -17.33 3.96 2.64
C ILE A 160 -17.36 2.45 2.33
N ASP A 161 -18.16 2.03 1.37
CA ASP A 161 -18.25 0.62 0.96
C ASP A 161 -16.92 0.10 0.42
N LYS A 162 -16.25 0.89 -0.43
CA LYS A 162 -14.91 0.54 -0.93
C LYS A 162 -13.86 0.46 0.17
N GLN A 163 -13.92 1.32 1.17
CA GLN A 163 -13.02 1.26 2.34
C GLN A 163 -13.25 -0.02 3.15
N LYS A 164 -14.50 -0.42 3.37
CA LYS A 164 -14.85 -1.69 4.05
C LYS A 164 -14.38 -2.89 3.22
N GLU A 165 -14.62 -2.90 1.91
CA GLU A 165 -14.14 -3.94 0.99
C GLU A 165 -12.62 -4.08 1.04
N PHE A 166 -11.89 -2.98 0.98
CA PHE A 166 -10.42 -2.96 1.06
C PHE A 166 -9.89 -3.60 2.34
N VAL A 167 -10.45 -3.23 3.51
CA VAL A 167 -10.07 -3.82 4.79
C VAL A 167 -10.36 -5.32 4.81
N ASN A 168 -11.54 -5.74 4.36
CA ASN A 168 -11.92 -7.16 4.32
C ASN A 168 -10.97 -7.97 3.42
N LEU A 169 -10.64 -7.46 2.24
CA LEU A 169 -9.71 -8.12 1.32
C LEU A 169 -8.30 -8.21 1.92
N SER A 170 -7.82 -7.15 2.57
CA SER A 170 -6.49 -7.16 3.18
C SER A 170 -6.32 -8.23 4.27
N GLN A 171 -7.43 -8.70 4.86
CA GLN A 171 -7.45 -9.77 5.87
C GLN A 171 -7.55 -11.19 5.28
N LEU A 172 -7.51 -11.32 3.96
CA LEU A 172 -7.54 -12.62 3.26
C LEU A 172 -6.17 -13.11 2.80
N PHE A 173 -5.11 -12.32 2.93
CA PHE A 173 -3.76 -12.79 2.69
C PHE A 173 -3.44 -13.99 3.57
N GLN A 174 -2.69 -14.97 3.05
CA GLN A 174 -2.35 -16.20 3.78
C GLN A 174 -1.64 -15.92 5.10
N SER A 175 -0.76 -14.94 5.10
CA SER A 175 -0.03 -14.49 6.28
C SER A 175 0.20 -12.98 6.21
N THR A 176 -0.09 -12.28 7.29
CA THR A 176 0.19 -10.84 7.43
C THR A 176 1.10 -10.62 8.64
N ASN A 177 2.22 -9.93 8.42
CA ASN A 177 3.11 -9.54 9.49
C ASN A 177 3.06 -8.03 9.67
N TYR A 178 2.75 -7.58 10.88
CA TYR A 178 2.81 -6.18 11.29
C TYR A 178 4.01 -5.95 12.20
N ILE A 179 4.74 -4.90 11.96
CA ILE A 179 5.78 -4.39 12.85
C ILE A 179 5.38 -2.97 13.23
N TRP A 180 4.94 -2.77 14.45
CA TRP A 180 4.42 -1.49 14.90
C TRP A 180 5.44 -0.75 15.78
N ASP A 181 5.47 0.56 15.61
CA ASP A 181 6.05 1.46 16.60
C ASP A 181 5.25 1.36 17.92
N LYS A 182 5.94 1.37 19.04
CA LYS A 182 5.29 1.33 20.37
C LYS A 182 4.37 2.51 20.67
N GLU A 183 4.50 3.60 19.92
CA GLU A 183 3.71 4.84 20.05
C GLU A 183 2.69 5.00 18.89
N ILE A 184 2.33 3.91 18.22
CA ILE A 184 1.55 3.89 16.96
C ILE A 184 0.25 4.70 17.01
N PHE A 185 -0.43 4.80 18.17
CA PHE A 185 -1.68 5.56 18.33
C PHE A 185 -1.47 7.01 18.81
N ILE A 186 -0.31 7.36 19.34
CA ILE A 186 -0.09 8.67 19.98
C ILE A 186 -0.29 9.83 19.01
N ARG A 187 0.18 9.66 17.78
CA ARG A 187 0.04 10.70 16.74
C ARG A 187 -1.43 10.98 16.43
N LEU A 188 -2.21 9.94 16.24
CA LEU A 188 -3.64 10.07 15.94
C LEU A 188 -4.40 10.73 17.11
N VAL A 189 -4.12 10.33 18.34
CA VAL A 189 -4.72 10.94 19.54
C VAL A 189 -4.37 12.42 19.64
N ASN A 190 -3.11 12.78 19.43
CA ASN A 190 -2.67 14.17 19.48
C ASN A 190 -3.28 15.01 18.35
N GLU A 191 -3.42 14.46 17.16
CA GLU A 191 -4.08 15.11 16.03
C GLU A 191 -5.57 15.38 16.32
N VAL A 192 -6.30 14.42 16.89
CA VAL A 192 -7.69 14.62 17.29
C VAL A 192 -7.81 15.73 18.34
N LYS A 193 -6.94 15.71 19.36
CA LYS A 193 -6.88 16.78 20.38
C LYS A 193 -6.56 18.14 19.79
N PHE A 194 -5.64 18.20 18.82
CA PHE A 194 -5.31 19.45 18.12
C PHE A 194 -6.56 20.04 17.43
N PHE A 195 -7.29 19.25 16.65
CA PHE A 195 -8.47 19.74 15.96
C PHE A 195 -9.61 20.10 16.91
N LEU A 196 -9.74 19.40 18.05
CA LEU A 196 -10.67 19.79 19.11
C LEU A 196 -10.29 21.15 19.70
N ASN A 197 -9.03 21.36 20.03
CA ASN A 197 -8.54 22.60 20.65
C ASN A 197 -8.71 23.83 19.75
N ILE A 198 -8.66 23.66 18.44
CA ILE A 198 -8.92 24.75 17.49
C ILE A 198 -10.40 24.82 17.03
N ASN A 199 -11.29 24.09 17.69
CA ASN A 199 -12.74 24.05 17.45
C ASN A 199 -13.14 23.64 16.01
N LEU A 200 -12.35 22.81 15.34
CA LEU A 200 -12.65 22.27 14.00
C LEU A 200 -13.28 20.88 14.02
N ILE A 201 -13.43 20.27 15.19
CA ILE A 201 -14.18 19.05 15.46
C ILE A 201 -14.95 19.18 16.76
N SER A 202 -16.18 18.69 16.80
CA SER A 202 -17.00 18.74 18.01
C SER A 202 -16.61 17.65 19.01
N GLU A 203 -16.91 17.88 20.31
CA GLU A 203 -16.74 16.85 21.36
C GLU A 203 -17.49 15.55 21.04
N ASP A 204 -18.68 15.65 20.41
CA ASP A 204 -19.48 14.47 20.07
C ASP A 204 -18.83 13.67 18.94
N SER A 205 -18.19 14.32 17.98
CA SER A 205 -17.40 13.66 16.95
C SER A 205 -16.14 13.01 17.54
N VAL A 206 -15.48 13.67 18.49
CA VAL A 206 -14.35 13.10 19.24
C VAL A 206 -14.79 11.86 20.03
N LYS A 207 -15.95 11.88 20.69
CA LYS A 207 -16.51 10.69 21.37
C LYS A 207 -16.74 9.52 20.41
N ARG A 208 -17.20 9.78 19.17
CA ARG A 208 -17.36 8.74 18.14
C ARG A 208 -16.03 8.16 17.72
N ILE A 209 -15.03 9.01 17.41
CA ILE A 209 -13.67 8.60 17.07
C ILE A 209 -13.07 7.76 18.22
N LYS A 210 -13.16 8.23 19.44
CA LYS A 210 -12.71 7.51 20.64
C LYS A 210 -13.35 6.13 20.76
N LYS A 211 -14.67 6.04 20.56
CA LYS A 211 -15.41 4.77 20.59
C LYS A 211 -14.87 3.80 19.53
N GLU A 212 -14.70 4.26 18.29
CA GLU A 212 -14.18 3.43 17.20
C GLU A 212 -12.73 2.99 17.44
N LEU A 213 -11.86 3.86 18.00
CA LEU A 213 -10.51 3.52 18.40
C LEU A 213 -10.47 2.43 19.47
N LEU A 214 -11.35 2.50 20.47
CA LEU A 214 -11.44 1.46 21.52
C LEU A 214 -11.94 0.12 20.95
N ILE A 215 -12.89 0.15 20.01
CA ILE A 215 -13.34 -1.05 19.30
C ILE A 215 -12.20 -1.66 18.48
N LEU A 216 -11.47 -0.83 17.72
CA LEU A 216 -10.30 -1.27 16.96
C LEU A 216 -9.24 -1.90 17.87
N LEU A 217 -8.89 -1.25 18.99
CA LEU A 217 -7.91 -1.78 19.94
C LEU A 217 -8.32 -3.14 20.51
N ASN A 218 -9.58 -3.30 20.90
CA ASN A 218 -10.09 -4.58 21.39
C ASN A 218 -10.07 -5.68 20.31
N GLU A 219 -10.35 -5.32 19.06
CA GLU A 219 -10.24 -6.26 17.94
C GLU A 219 -8.79 -6.67 17.70
N LEU A 220 -7.86 -5.71 17.67
CA LEU A 220 -6.44 -5.98 17.47
C LEU A 220 -5.82 -6.81 18.58
N GLU A 221 -6.24 -6.60 19.83
CA GLU A 221 -5.81 -7.42 20.97
C GLU A 221 -6.27 -8.87 20.83
N LYS A 222 -7.51 -9.11 20.40
CA LYS A 222 -8.04 -10.46 20.12
C LYS A 222 -7.29 -11.12 18.97
N ILE A 223 -7.09 -10.41 17.84
CA ILE A 223 -6.32 -10.89 16.69
C ILE A 223 -4.90 -11.25 17.13
N SER A 224 -4.27 -10.40 17.93
CA SER A 224 -2.93 -10.64 18.47
C SER A 224 -2.90 -11.89 19.37
N ALA A 225 -3.86 -12.06 20.27
CA ALA A 225 -3.93 -13.23 21.13
C ALA A 225 -4.12 -14.55 20.34
N GLN A 226 -4.95 -14.52 19.30
CA GLN A 226 -5.25 -15.68 18.46
C GLN A 226 -4.17 -15.93 17.39
N GLY A 227 -3.45 -14.91 16.96
CA GLY A 227 -2.53 -14.94 15.82
C GLY A 227 -3.25 -15.15 14.49
N LYS A 228 -4.56 -14.84 14.42
CA LYS A 228 -5.40 -15.05 13.23
C LYS A 228 -6.46 -13.98 13.10
N TYR A 229 -6.79 -13.64 11.86
CA TYR A 229 -8.02 -12.93 11.54
C TYR A 229 -9.25 -13.84 11.70
N SER A 230 -10.44 -13.24 11.71
CA SER A 230 -11.72 -13.97 11.66
C SER A 230 -11.88 -14.84 10.41
N SER A 231 -11.17 -14.51 9.34
CA SER A 231 -11.04 -15.31 8.11
C SER A 231 -10.22 -16.60 8.29
N GLY A 232 -9.57 -16.80 9.45
CA GLY A 232 -8.68 -17.93 9.71
C GLY A 232 -7.25 -17.72 9.23
N LYS A 233 -6.95 -16.62 8.54
CA LYS A 233 -5.62 -16.29 8.00
C LYS A 233 -4.66 -15.84 9.11
N ASP A 234 -3.38 -16.18 8.95
CA ASP A 234 -2.36 -15.96 9.98
C ASP A 234 -1.97 -14.47 10.11
N VAL A 235 -1.81 -14.02 11.35
CA VAL A 235 -1.36 -12.66 11.68
C VAL A 235 -0.26 -12.72 12.73
N LYS A 236 0.85 -12.03 12.45
CA LYS A 236 1.92 -11.83 13.43
C LYS A 236 2.08 -10.34 13.67
N ILE A 237 2.09 -9.94 14.94
CA ILE A 237 2.27 -8.54 15.35
C ILE A 237 3.52 -8.46 16.21
N TYR A 238 4.42 -7.59 15.80
CA TYR A 238 5.68 -7.27 16.47
C TYR A 238 5.64 -5.83 16.94
N ILE A 239 6.16 -5.56 18.13
CA ILE A 239 6.37 -4.20 18.62
C ILE A 239 7.86 -3.89 18.53
N SER A 240 8.20 -2.86 17.79
CA SER A 240 9.57 -2.42 17.58
C SER A 240 10.02 -1.48 18.68
N ASP A 241 11.24 -1.68 19.17
CA ASP A 241 11.95 -0.73 20.04
C ASP A 241 12.74 0.29 19.23
N ILE A 242 12.88 0.08 17.93
CA ILE A 242 13.51 1.00 16.99
C ILE A 242 12.42 1.82 16.30
N ASN A 243 12.55 3.15 16.35
CA ASN A 243 11.63 4.07 15.68
C ASN A 243 11.90 4.07 14.17
N PHE A 244 10.87 4.33 13.38
CA PHE A 244 10.95 4.51 11.94
C PHE A 244 9.95 5.59 11.48
N GLU A 245 10.22 6.20 10.33
CA GLU A 245 9.67 7.51 9.98
C GLU A 245 8.29 7.43 9.31
N SER A 246 7.97 6.29 8.67
CA SER A 246 6.75 6.15 7.87
C SER A 246 6.20 4.73 7.90
N THR A 247 5.12 4.51 7.15
CA THR A 247 4.64 3.16 6.84
C THR A 247 5.38 2.62 5.63
N TYR A 248 5.98 1.45 5.80
CA TYR A 248 6.65 0.71 4.75
C TYR A 248 6.03 -0.67 4.68
N SER A 249 5.68 -1.12 3.49
CA SER A 249 5.11 -2.46 3.31
C SER A 249 5.55 -3.09 2.01
N TYR A 250 5.47 -4.40 1.95
CA TYR A 250 5.60 -5.13 0.72
C TYR A 250 4.62 -6.31 0.66
N VAL A 251 4.32 -6.68 -0.57
CA VAL A 251 3.59 -7.90 -0.92
C VAL A 251 4.48 -8.67 -1.89
N GLU A 252 4.60 -9.98 -1.68
CA GLU A 252 5.45 -10.84 -2.49
C GLU A 252 4.78 -12.19 -2.77
N THR A 253 4.88 -12.63 -4.02
CA THR A 253 4.52 -13.97 -4.49
C THR A 253 5.70 -14.62 -5.20
N ASP A 254 5.48 -15.83 -5.71
CA ASP A 254 6.42 -16.50 -6.61
C ASP A 254 6.62 -15.77 -7.95
N ILE A 255 5.66 -14.96 -8.38
CA ILE A 255 5.66 -14.30 -9.69
C ILE A 255 5.47 -12.78 -9.64
N TYR A 256 5.24 -12.21 -8.46
CA TYR A 256 4.92 -10.79 -8.30
C TYR A 256 5.47 -10.24 -7.00
N HIS A 257 5.99 -9.02 -7.05
CA HIS A 257 6.33 -8.26 -5.86
C HIS A 257 6.01 -6.79 -6.05
N GLN A 258 5.71 -6.13 -4.96
CA GLN A 258 5.50 -4.68 -4.90
C GLN A 258 5.82 -4.18 -3.51
N CYS A 259 6.51 -3.06 -3.44
CA CYS A 259 6.70 -2.32 -2.19
C CYS A 259 5.85 -1.03 -2.17
N LEU A 260 5.56 -0.55 -0.96
CA LEU A 260 4.84 0.67 -0.69
C LEU A 260 5.57 1.47 0.39
N ILE A 261 5.69 2.77 0.15
CA ILE A 261 6.20 3.75 1.12
C ILE A 261 5.11 4.79 1.35
N GLY A 262 4.63 4.91 2.59
CA GLY A 262 3.67 5.95 2.99
C GLY A 262 4.31 7.32 2.92
N VAL A 263 3.62 8.29 2.32
CA VAL A 263 4.08 9.68 2.23
C VAL A 263 2.88 10.61 2.41
N PHE A 264 3.14 11.81 2.92
CA PHE A 264 2.12 12.87 3.02
C PHE A 264 0.77 12.37 3.58
N SER A 265 0.79 11.74 4.76
CA SER A 265 -0.37 11.21 5.48
C SER A 265 -0.97 9.96 4.84
N ILE A 266 -2.01 10.09 4.00
CA ILE A 266 -2.74 8.95 3.40
C ILE A 266 -2.29 8.61 1.98
N ASN A 267 -1.33 9.34 1.44
CA ASN A 267 -0.74 9.08 0.13
C ASN A 267 0.36 8.02 0.21
N SER A 268 0.75 7.48 -0.93
CA SER A 268 1.83 6.49 -1.00
C SER A 268 2.57 6.52 -2.32
N ILE A 269 3.77 5.97 -2.27
CA ILE A 269 4.59 5.63 -3.43
C ILE A 269 4.66 4.12 -3.50
N THR A 270 4.41 3.52 -4.67
CA THR A 270 4.58 2.08 -4.89
C THR A 270 5.57 1.81 -6.00
N SER A 271 6.28 0.70 -5.88
CA SER A 271 7.22 0.25 -6.91
C SER A 271 7.24 -1.27 -7.04
N LYS A 272 7.46 -1.74 -8.27
CA LYS A 272 7.77 -3.13 -8.62
C LYS A 272 9.26 -3.30 -8.99
N ASP A 273 10.06 -2.27 -8.73
CA ASP A 273 11.49 -2.31 -9.00
C ASP A 273 12.18 -3.29 -8.06
N ASP A 274 12.97 -4.22 -8.64
CA ASP A 274 13.62 -5.30 -7.90
C ASP A 274 14.61 -4.77 -6.85
N PHE A 275 15.38 -3.73 -7.21
CA PHE A 275 16.40 -3.18 -6.32
C PHE A 275 15.77 -2.52 -5.11
N LEU A 276 14.80 -1.61 -5.35
CA LEU A 276 14.08 -0.95 -4.26
C LEU A 276 13.31 -1.96 -3.40
N PHE A 277 12.65 -2.94 -4.04
CA PHE A 277 11.91 -3.99 -3.34
C PHE A 277 12.83 -4.81 -2.40
N GLN A 278 13.97 -5.31 -2.89
CA GLN A 278 14.89 -6.12 -2.07
C GLN A 278 15.46 -5.33 -0.90
N HIS A 279 15.83 -4.05 -1.11
CA HIS A 279 16.34 -3.18 -0.04
C HIS A 279 15.27 -2.92 1.02
N LEU A 280 14.04 -2.59 0.61
CA LEU A 280 12.94 -2.35 1.54
C LEU A 280 12.58 -3.63 2.32
N LYS A 281 12.50 -4.77 1.64
CA LYS A 281 12.24 -6.06 2.26
C LYS A 281 13.29 -6.41 3.31
N LEU A 282 14.58 -6.27 2.97
CA LEU A 282 15.68 -6.52 3.90
C LEU A 282 15.60 -5.59 5.11
N TRP A 283 15.28 -4.32 4.89
CA TRP A 283 15.13 -3.36 5.98
C TRP A 283 13.96 -3.72 6.91
N ILE A 284 12.77 -4.00 6.37
CA ILE A 284 11.60 -4.44 7.17
C ILE A 284 11.91 -5.72 7.93
N GLN A 285 12.56 -6.70 7.29
CA GLN A 285 12.95 -7.94 7.97
C GLN A 285 13.99 -7.70 9.07
N SER A 286 14.87 -6.72 8.91
CA SER A 286 15.83 -6.35 9.94
C SER A 286 15.16 -5.82 11.21
N LEU A 287 14.06 -5.08 11.08
CA LEU A 287 13.28 -4.58 12.21
C LEU A 287 12.75 -5.73 13.09
N LYS A 288 12.36 -6.85 12.51
CA LYS A 288 11.86 -8.02 13.27
C LYS A 288 12.88 -8.54 14.28
N LYS A 289 14.19 -8.44 13.97
CA LYS A 289 15.26 -8.88 14.88
C LYS A 289 15.30 -8.09 16.18
N TYR A 290 14.84 -6.84 16.14
CA TYR A 290 14.82 -5.89 17.26
C TYR A 290 13.40 -5.61 17.75
N SER A 291 12.45 -6.49 17.43
CA SER A 291 11.05 -6.33 17.78
C SER A 291 10.57 -7.50 18.61
N THR A 292 9.65 -7.24 19.53
CA THR A 292 9.02 -8.26 20.36
C THR A 292 7.75 -8.78 19.69
N LEU A 293 7.69 -10.09 19.43
CA LEU A 293 6.46 -10.74 18.96
C LEU A 293 5.43 -10.77 20.09
N ILE A 294 4.24 -10.22 19.83
CA ILE A 294 3.13 -10.19 20.79
C ILE A 294 1.93 -11.04 20.33
N SER A 295 2.02 -11.70 19.19
CA SER A 295 0.99 -12.63 18.69
C SER A 295 1.25 -14.05 19.17
N GLN A 296 0.21 -14.72 19.71
CA GLN A 296 0.23 -16.07 20.25
C GLN A 296 1.20 -16.26 21.44
N SER A 297 2.36 -15.64 21.39
CA SER A 297 3.35 -15.57 22.47
C SER A 297 3.44 -14.13 23.00
N GLY A 298 4.29 -13.90 24.03
CA GLY A 298 4.52 -12.56 24.58
C GLY A 298 3.27 -11.97 25.27
N GLU A 299 2.53 -12.77 26.02
CA GLU A 299 1.26 -12.35 26.65
C GLU A 299 1.43 -11.12 27.52
N VAL A 300 2.46 -11.07 28.37
CA VAL A 300 2.73 -9.93 29.24
C VAL A 300 2.98 -8.66 28.42
N GLN A 301 3.82 -8.75 27.39
CA GLN A 301 4.15 -7.62 26.51
C GLN A 301 2.91 -7.17 25.73
N ARG A 302 2.06 -8.11 25.26
CA ARG A 302 0.78 -7.81 24.61
C ARG A 302 -0.13 -7.02 25.53
N ILE A 303 -0.37 -7.50 26.74
CA ILE A 303 -1.24 -6.85 27.72
C ILE A 303 -0.72 -5.44 28.05
N HIS A 304 0.59 -5.28 28.29
CA HIS A 304 1.19 -3.98 28.55
C HIS A 304 1.02 -3.02 27.36
N PHE A 305 1.27 -3.49 26.14
CA PHE A 305 1.11 -2.66 24.94
C PHE A 305 -0.33 -2.19 24.80
N PHE A 306 -1.32 -3.10 24.80
CA PHE A 306 -2.71 -2.72 24.57
C PHE A 306 -3.28 -1.86 25.71
N ASN A 307 -2.95 -2.15 26.98
CA ASN A 307 -3.35 -1.30 28.11
C ASN A 307 -2.82 0.14 27.93
N ARG A 308 -1.56 0.29 27.55
CA ARG A 308 -0.98 1.63 27.28
C ARG A 308 -1.73 2.36 26.15
N GLN A 309 -2.02 1.67 25.03
CA GLN A 309 -2.76 2.28 23.94
C GLN A 309 -4.21 2.62 24.34
N GLN A 310 -4.87 1.77 25.13
CA GLN A 310 -6.20 2.05 25.65
C GLN A 310 -6.22 3.28 26.56
N GLU A 311 -5.27 3.41 27.51
CA GLU A 311 -5.17 4.60 28.36
C GLU A 311 -4.93 5.88 27.54
N LEU A 312 -4.08 5.78 26.53
CA LEU A 312 -3.86 6.89 25.61
C LEU A 312 -5.14 7.32 24.89
N VAL A 313 -5.90 6.37 24.34
CA VAL A 313 -7.18 6.65 23.66
C VAL A 313 -8.24 7.14 24.65
N LYS A 314 -8.29 6.63 25.88
CA LYS A 314 -9.20 7.13 26.92
C LYS A 314 -8.96 8.59 27.29
N SER A 315 -7.75 9.10 27.06
CA SER A 315 -7.40 10.51 27.30
C SER A 315 -7.96 11.50 26.27
N LEU A 316 -8.65 11.02 25.22
CA LEU A 316 -9.50 11.83 24.32
C LEU A 316 -10.85 12.21 25.04
#